data_72b579ef642902b51ae34ffb30c4efba
#
_entry.id   72b579ef642902b51ae34ffb30c4efba
#
_cell.length_a   1.000
_cell.length_b   1.000
_cell.length_c   1.000
_cell.angle_alpha   90.00
_cell.angle_beta   90.00
_cell.angle_gamma   90.00
#
_symmetry.space_group_name_H-M   'P 1'
#
loop_
_entity.id
_entity.type
_entity.pdbx_description
1 polymer ?
#
loop_
_entity_poly.entity_id
_entity_poly.type
_entity_poly.pdbx_seq_one_letter_code
_entity_poly.pdbx_strand_id
1 'polypeptide(L)'
;MDFNANALPSLRLSRQQRMNRRSLSIISLSLLLAVFLHATSIRAQNTTVLVGSGSSVPAPLYNRWTQEYHKSSIQMRYLPVGTGEGIKAISKGAGDFGAGEAQLTERERKEGNLIELPVVLIGIVPVYNLPDVHGQLRLSGEVLAEIYLGELKMWNSPQIAKLNPDVTLPSMPIQVINRPGGKGSNYVFTDFLSKTSAKFRSAIGTTSSPKWPVGDSAERSSDMADKVKNTQGAIGYVEYQYALKNNISQAAVLNPAGKFVKASPETITAACQAGEAPRWNSFSASLTNEPGADSFPIASFTWIYLRTSPSDATRAAAMSDLLDWIYTDGQRFAAQEGYAELPAPLLAAVRRKAKELH
;
A
#
# COMPACT_ATOMS: atom_id res chain seq x y z
N MET A 1 -44.59 -71.65 -57.25
CA MET A 1 -43.16 -71.90 -57.04
C MET A 1 -42.81 -71.49 -55.61
N ASP A 2 -42.65 -72.49 -54.80
CA ASP A 2 -42.43 -72.39 -53.38
C ASP A 2 -41.03 -71.82 -53.05
N PHE A 3 -40.94 -71.00 -52.03
CA PHE A 3 -39.70 -70.85 -51.27
C PHE A 3 -39.98 -70.73 -49.78
N ASN A 4 -39.44 -71.69 -49.14
CA ASN A 4 -39.47 -72.16 -47.76
C ASN A 4 -38.83 -71.15 -46.76
N ALA A 5 -39.52 -70.84 -45.67
CA ALA A 5 -38.98 -70.05 -44.54
C ALA A 5 -38.27 -71.00 -43.59
N ASN A 6 -36.93 -70.85 -43.43
CA ASN A 6 -36.14 -71.55 -42.44
C ASN A 6 -36.18 -70.78 -41.09
N ALA A 7 -36.70 -71.49 -40.07
CA ALA A 7 -36.75 -71.04 -38.70
C ALA A 7 -35.34 -71.16 -38.01
N LEU A 8 -34.90 -70.13 -37.37
CA LEU A 8 -33.72 -70.09 -36.50
C LEU A 8 -34.05 -70.68 -35.09
N PRO A 9 -33.23 -71.52 -34.48
CA PRO A 9 -33.48 -72.07 -33.15
C PRO A 9 -33.28 -71.05 -32.05
N SER A 10 -34.26 -70.91 -31.18
CA SER A 10 -34.21 -70.11 -29.99
C SER A 10 -33.30 -70.75 -28.95
N LEU A 11 -32.12 -70.18 -28.72
CA LEU A 11 -31.18 -70.55 -27.60
C LEU A 11 -31.82 -70.14 -26.26
N ARG A 12 -32.41 -71.12 -25.57
CA ARG A 12 -32.84 -70.97 -24.15
C ARG A 12 -31.61 -71.12 -23.25
N LEU A 13 -31.16 -70.04 -22.70
CA LEU A 13 -30.14 -70.06 -21.67
C LEU A 13 -30.63 -70.82 -20.43
N SER A 14 -29.77 -71.70 -19.84
CA SER A 14 -30.09 -72.49 -18.64
C SER A 14 -30.31 -71.58 -17.41
N ARG A 15 -31.12 -72.08 -16.47
CA ARG A 15 -31.44 -71.35 -15.22
C ARG A 15 -30.19 -70.91 -14.46
N GLN A 16 -29.12 -71.69 -14.56
CA GLN A 16 -27.79 -71.43 -13.93
C GLN A 16 -27.06 -70.25 -14.55
N GLN A 17 -27.13 -70.07 -15.87
CA GLN A 17 -26.52 -68.93 -16.59
C GLN A 17 -27.25 -67.61 -16.33
N ARG A 18 -28.54 -67.64 -16.06
CA ARG A 18 -29.31 -66.43 -15.66
C ARG A 18 -29.01 -65.95 -14.24
N MET A 19 -28.73 -66.89 -13.31
CA MET A 19 -28.34 -66.52 -11.93
C MET A 19 -26.95 -65.91 -11.88
N ASN A 20 -25.95 -66.43 -12.59
CA ASN A 20 -24.59 -65.86 -12.62
C ASN A 20 -24.55 -64.46 -13.25
N ARG A 21 -25.35 -64.20 -14.30
CA ARG A 21 -25.42 -62.83 -14.87
C ARG A 21 -26.07 -61.80 -13.93
N ARG A 22 -27.08 -62.19 -13.15
CA ARG A 22 -27.68 -61.27 -12.14
C ARG A 22 -26.76 -60.97 -10.99
N SER A 23 -25.99 -61.92 -10.52
CA SER A 23 -24.98 -61.74 -9.46
C SER A 23 -23.81 -60.90 -9.92
N LEU A 24 -23.30 -61.05 -11.13
CA LEU A 24 -22.28 -60.19 -11.71
C LEU A 24 -22.74 -58.75 -11.91
N SER A 25 -23.99 -58.55 -12.34
CA SER A 25 -24.57 -57.21 -12.53
C SER A 25 -24.77 -56.47 -11.20
N ILE A 26 -25.13 -57.14 -10.12
CA ILE A 26 -25.29 -56.56 -8.78
C ILE A 26 -23.92 -56.18 -8.16
N ILE A 27 -22.90 -57.03 -8.33
CA ILE A 27 -21.56 -56.73 -7.87
C ILE A 27 -20.92 -55.57 -8.62
N SER A 28 -21.13 -55.48 -9.96
CA SER A 28 -20.63 -54.36 -10.76
C SER A 28 -21.34 -53.05 -10.42
N LEU A 29 -22.64 -53.06 -10.12
CA LEU A 29 -23.39 -51.87 -9.71
C LEU A 29 -23.00 -51.39 -8.32
N SER A 30 -22.71 -52.33 -7.39
CA SER A 30 -22.24 -51.99 -6.02
C SER A 30 -20.82 -51.39 -6.02
N LEU A 31 -19.93 -51.87 -6.89
CA LEU A 31 -18.59 -51.35 -7.06
C LEU A 31 -18.61 -49.92 -7.69
N LEU A 32 -19.46 -49.70 -8.69
CA LEU A 32 -19.65 -48.37 -9.27
C LEU A 32 -20.23 -47.38 -8.27
N LEU A 33 -21.19 -47.80 -7.42
CA LEU A 33 -21.77 -46.93 -6.40
C LEU A 33 -20.75 -46.60 -5.29
N ALA A 34 -19.89 -47.54 -4.92
CA ALA A 34 -18.81 -47.31 -3.97
C ALA A 34 -17.74 -46.34 -4.50
N VAL A 35 -17.39 -46.43 -5.77
CA VAL A 35 -16.46 -45.49 -6.42
C VAL A 35 -17.09 -44.07 -6.54
N PHE A 36 -18.39 -43.96 -6.78
CA PHE A 36 -19.08 -42.65 -6.80
C PHE A 36 -19.20 -42.05 -5.39
N LEU A 37 -19.35 -42.83 -4.33
CA LEU A 37 -19.39 -42.33 -2.95
C LEU A 37 -18.02 -41.85 -2.43
N HIS A 38 -16.92 -42.32 -3.00
CA HIS A 38 -15.57 -41.84 -2.65
C HIS A 38 -15.11 -40.63 -3.46
N ALA A 39 -15.81 -40.29 -4.55
CA ALA A 39 -15.43 -39.20 -5.45
C ALA A 39 -16.01 -37.82 -5.08
N THR A 40 -16.78 -37.68 -3.99
CA THR A 40 -17.48 -36.41 -3.68
C THR A 40 -17.08 -35.78 -2.35
N SER A 41 -15.90 -36.07 -1.82
CA SER A 41 -15.32 -35.23 -0.78
C SER A 41 -14.34 -34.21 -1.36
N ILE A 42 -14.71 -33.55 -2.45
CA ILE A 42 -14.15 -32.24 -2.74
C ILE A 42 -14.75 -31.33 -1.68
N ARG A 43 -14.12 -31.24 -0.52
CA ARG A 43 -14.34 -30.14 0.40
C ARG A 43 -14.09 -28.88 -0.40
N ALA A 44 -15.14 -28.17 -0.75
CA ALA A 44 -15.01 -26.78 -1.15
C ALA A 44 -14.21 -26.10 -0.04
N GLN A 45 -12.94 -25.85 -0.26
CA GLN A 45 -12.13 -25.06 0.69
C GLN A 45 -12.81 -23.71 0.73
N ASN A 46 -13.53 -23.41 1.82
CA ASN A 46 -14.12 -22.10 2.04
C ASN A 46 -12.97 -21.10 2.07
N THR A 47 -12.75 -20.42 0.95
CA THR A 47 -11.72 -19.40 0.83
C THR A 47 -12.19 -18.15 1.57
N THR A 48 -11.46 -17.77 2.61
CA THR A 48 -11.68 -16.51 3.31
C THR A 48 -11.10 -15.37 2.49
N VAL A 49 -11.93 -14.44 2.05
CA VAL A 49 -11.47 -13.22 1.35
C VAL A 49 -11.32 -12.10 2.35
N LEU A 50 -10.08 -11.67 2.61
CA LEU A 50 -9.76 -10.50 3.43
C LEU A 50 -9.82 -9.25 2.55
N VAL A 51 -10.58 -8.25 2.99
CA VAL A 51 -10.77 -7.01 2.24
C VAL A 51 -10.15 -5.85 3.01
N GLY A 52 -9.15 -5.22 2.41
CA GLY A 52 -8.57 -3.98 2.90
C GLY A 52 -8.96 -2.78 2.05
N SER A 53 -8.95 -1.61 2.66
CA SER A 53 -9.15 -0.35 1.93
C SER A 53 -8.32 0.79 2.51
N GLY A 54 -7.98 1.79 1.70
CA GLY A 54 -7.22 2.92 2.19
C GLY A 54 -6.43 3.66 1.12
N SER A 55 -5.22 4.07 1.47
CA SER A 55 -4.37 4.91 0.65
C SER A 55 -3.98 4.28 -0.70
N SER A 56 -3.83 5.12 -1.72
CA SER A 56 -3.23 4.71 -2.99
C SER A 56 -1.70 4.55 -2.90
N VAL A 57 -1.07 5.07 -1.85
CA VAL A 57 0.39 5.00 -1.64
C VAL A 57 0.90 3.57 -1.60
N PRO A 58 0.41 2.67 -0.73
CA PRO A 58 0.88 1.30 -0.66
C PRO A 58 0.17 0.37 -1.65
N ALA A 59 -0.76 0.85 -2.47
CA ALA A 59 -1.55 0.00 -3.36
C ALA A 59 -0.73 -0.89 -4.31
N PRO A 60 0.38 -0.44 -4.94
CA PRO A 60 1.23 -1.32 -5.74
C PRO A 60 1.74 -2.53 -4.94
N LEU A 61 2.21 -2.31 -3.72
CA LEU A 61 2.71 -3.37 -2.85
C LEU A 61 1.59 -4.33 -2.39
N TYR A 62 0.43 -3.79 -1.98
CA TYR A 62 -0.72 -4.63 -1.63
C TYR A 62 -1.20 -5.47 -2.83
N ASN A 63 -1.19 -4.91 -4.05
CA ASN A 63 -1.50 -5.67 -5.26
C ASN A 63 -0.47 -6.78 -5.51
N ARG A 64 0.82 -6.50 -5.30
CA ARG A 64 1.88 -7.51 -5.39
C ARG A 64 1.65 -8.61 -4.36
N TRP A 65 1.38 -8.26 -3.11
CA TRP A 65 1.07 -9.24 -2.06
C TRP A 65 -0.17 -10.09 -2.37
N THR A 66 -1.21 -9.51 -2.98
CA THR A 66 -2.39 -10.27 -3.44
C THR A 66 -2.00 -11.38 -4.43
N GLN A 67 -1.01 -11.12 -5.28
CA GLN A 67 -0.52 -12.08 -6.27
C GLN A 67 0.42 -13.13 -5.67
N GLU A 68 1.22 -12.76 -4.65
CA GLU A 68 2.29 -13.59 -4.08
C GLU A 68 1.86 -14.39 -2.85
N TYR A 69 0.78 -13.99 -2.19
CA TYR A 69 0.27 -14.69 -1.02
C TYR A 69 -0.55 -15.92 -1.45
N HIS A 70 0.12 -17.06 -1.52
CA HIS A 70 -0.44 -18.32 -2.01
C HIS A 70 -0.91 -19.24 -0.86
N LYS A 71 -1.84 -18.78 -0.01
CA LYS A 71 -2.56 -19.67 0.89
C LYS A 71 -3.90 -20.04 0.26
N SER A 72 -4.11 -21.33 0.00
CA SER A 72 -5.31 -21.84 -0.70
C SER A 72 -6.62 -21.49 -0.01
N SER A 73 -6.59 -21.25 1.31
CA SER A 73 -7.77 -20.92 2.12
C SER A 73 -7.96 -19.41 2.36
N ILE A 74 -7.04 -18.54 1.94
CA ILE A 74 -7.09 -17.10 2.19
C ILE A 74 -6.75 -16.35 0.90
N GLN A 75 -7.56 -15.37 0.56
CA GLN A 75 -7.30 -14.39 -0.50
C GLN A 75 -7.34 -12.99 0.10
N MET A 76 -6.57 -12.06 -0.47
CA MET A 76 -6.58 -10.66 -0.11
C MET A 76 -7.11 -9.82 -1.27
N ARG A 77 -7.87 -8.76 -0.95
CA ARG A 77 -8.25 -7.70 -1.90
C ARG A 77 -7.97 -6.34 -1.28
N TYR A 78 -7.51 -5.41 -2.07
CA TYR A 78 -7.24 -4.04 -1.62
C TYR A 78 -7.92 -3.00 -2.50
N LEU A 79 -8.57 -2.01 -1.85
CA LEU A 79 -9.31 -0.93 -2.52
C LEU A 79 -8.65 0.43 -2.20
N PRO A 80 -8.00 1.10 -3.17
CA PRO A 80 -7.30 2.36 -2.96
C PRO A 80 -8.28 3.56 -2.99
N VAL A 81 -9.01 3.78 -1.90
CA VAL A 81 -10.04 4.82 -1.74
C VAL A 81 -9.55 6.09 -1.04
N GLY A 82 -8.33 6.09 -0.49
CA GLY A 82 -7.73 7.14 0.31
C GLY A 82 -7.66 6.80 1.80
N THR A 83 -6.65 7.35 2.50
CA THR A 83 -6.36 7.04 3.92
C THR A 83 -7.58 7.31 4.82
N GLY A 84 -8.20 8.48 4.69
CA GLY A 84 -9.34 8.86 5.52
C GLY A 84 -10.55 7.93 5.33
N GLU A 85 -10.85 7.53 4.10
CA GLU A 85 -11.95 6.58 3.84
C GLU A 85 -11.59 5.17 4.33
N GLY A 86 -10.32 4.76 4.27
CA GLY A 86 -9.85 3.50 4.84
C GLY A 86 -10.02 3.43 6.36
N ILE A 87 -9.60 4.49 7.08
CA ILE A 87 -9.79 4.59 8.54
C ILE A 87 -11.29 4.57 8.89
N LYS A 88 -12.09 5.35 8.18
CA LYS A 88 -13.54 5.40 8.39
C LYS A 88 -14.23 4.05 8.13
N ALA A 89 -13.82 3.32 7.09
CA ALA A 89 -14.37 2.01 6.78
C ALA A 89 -14.07 1.01 7.91
N ILE A 90 -12.81 0.87 8.32
CA ILE A 90 -12.44 -0.07 9.38
C ILE A 90 -13.05 0.29 10.75
N SER A 91 -13.16 1.59 11.07
CA SER A 91 -13.83 2.05 12.29
C SER A 91 -15.31 1.64 12.36
N LYS A 92 -15.98 1.58 11.20
CA LYS A 92 -17.38 1.14 11.08
C LYS A 92 -17.54 -0.37 10.92
N GLY A 93 -16.45 -1.14 10.95
CA GLY A 93 -16.49 -2.57 10.74
C GLY A 93 -16.65 -3.00 9.29
N ALA A 94 -16.43 -2.10 8.33
CA ALA A 94 -16.40 -2.42 6.91
C ALA A 94 -15.00 -2.87 6.48
N GLY A 95 -14.88 -4.11 6.05
CA GLY A 95 -13.59 -4.74 5.71
C GLY A 95 -12.84 -5.29 6.93
N ASP A 96 -11.64 -5.83 6.67
CA ASP A 96 -10.80 -6.51 7.66
C ASP A 96 -9.65 -5.63 8.12
N PHE A 97 -9.17 -4.74 7.25
CA PHE A 97 -8.12 -3.78 7.58
C PHE A 97 -8.26 -2.47 6.78
N GLY A 98 -7.75 -1.41 7.39
CA GLY A 98 -7.48 -0.15 6.69
C GLY A 98 -6.00 -0.01 6.37
N ALA A 99 -5.61 0.93 5.49
CA ALA A 99 -4.20 1.25 5.28
C ALA A 99 -4.00 2.73 4.93
N GLY A 100 -2.86 3.29 5.36
CA GLY A 100 -2.55 4.68 5.06
C GLY A 100 -1.29 5.21 5.74
N GLU A 101 -1.06 6.52 5.58
CA GLU A 101 0.12 7.24 6.05
C GLU A 101 -0.19 8.29 7.12
N ALA A 102 -1.45 8.39 7.55
CA ALA A 102 -1.82 9.23 8.69
C ALA A 102 -1.86 8.39 9.97
N GLN A 103 -1.29 8.91 11.04
CA GLN A 103 -1.44 8.32 12.36
C GLN A 103 -2.90 8.38 12.78
N LEU A 104 -3.37 7.33 13.48
CA LEU A 104 -4.68 7.36 14.10
C LEU A 104 -4.70 8.44 15.18
N THR A 105 -5.76 9.22 15.21
CA THR A 105 -6.03 10.11 16.33
C THR A 105 -6.40 9.31 17.59
N GLU A 106 -6.27 9.92 18.75
CA GLU A 106 -6.69 9.28 20.00
C GLU A 106 -8.16 8.88 19.99
N ARG A 107 -9.00 9.69 19.35
CA ARG A 107 -10.40 9.41 19.14
C ARG A 107 -10.63 8.16 18.28
N GLU A 108 -9.94 8.04 17.15
CA GLU A 108 -10.05 6.87 16.26
C GLU A 108 -9.57 5.59 16.95
N ARG A 109 -8.48 5.66 17.75
CA ARG A 109 -8.03 4.51 18.54
C ARG A 109 -9.07 4.07 19.56
N LYS A 110 -9.65 5.02 20.33
CA LYS A 110 -10.59 4.71 21.42
C LYS A 110 -11.98 4.35 20.90
N GLU A 111 -12.60 5.21 20.09
CA GLU A 111 -13.97 5.00 19.60
C GLU A 111 -14.04 3.92 18.52
N GLY A 112 -13.03 3.80 17.67
CA GLY A 112 -12.94 2.78 16.63
C GLY A 112 -12.38 1.43 17.11
N ASN A 113 -11.88 1.36 18.35
CA ASN A 113 -11.10 0.21 18.84
C ASN A 113 -10.00 -0.20 17.86
N LEU A 114 -9.24 0.79 17.37
CA LEU A 114 -8.24 0.59 16.33
C LEU A 114 -6.83 0.60 16.90
N ILE A 115 -5.98 -0.18 16.26
CA ILE A 115 -4.54 -0.16 16.38
C ILE A 115 -3.91 0.05 15.01
N GLU A 116 -2.75 0.69 14.96
CA GLU A 116 -1.93 0.83 13.75
C GLU A 116 -0.62 0.07 13.91
N LEU A 117 -0.24 -0.68 12.88
CA LEU A 117 1.04 -1.36 12.79
C LEU A 117 1.77 -0.89 11.53
N PRO A 118 3.05 -0.49 11.60
CA PRO A 118 3.81 -0.10 10.43
C PRO A 118 4.07 -1.32 9.53
N VAL A 119 4.00 -1.10 8.22
CA VAL A 119 4.11 -2.17 7.23
C VAL A 119 5.40 -2.04 6.42
N VAL A 120 5.65 -0.86 5.87
CA VAL A 120 6.86 -0.50 5.14
C VAL A 120 7.16 0.99 5.31
N LEU A 121 8.34 1.42 4.90
CA LEU A 121 8.74 2.80 4.85
C LEU A 121 8.52 3.40 3.47
N ILE A 122 8.19 4.67 3.42
CA ILE A 122 8.00 5.45 2.19
C ILE A 122 8.73 6.80 2.27
N GLY A 123 9.03 7.37 1.11
CA GLY A 123 9.40 8.77 0.96
C GLY A 123 8.38 9.51 0.10
N ILE A 124 7.94 10.68 0.55
CA ILE A 124 7.17 11.62 -0.27
C ILE A 124 8.15 12.61 -0.89
N VAL A 125 8.29 12.55 -2.20
CA VAL A 125 9.31 13.32 -2.91
C VAL A 125 8.72 14.50 -3.66
N PRO A 126 9.28 15.71 -3.49
CA PRO A 126 8.96 16.83 -4.38
C PRO A 126 9.45 16.51 -5.79
N VAL A 127 8.53 16.49 -6.74
CA VAL A 127 8.79 16.22 -8.16
C VAL A 127 8.50 17.45 -8.98
N TYR A 128 9.25 17.63 -10.07
CA TYR A 128 9.14 18.82 -10.90
C TYR A 128 9.32 18.54 -12.39
N ASN A 129 8.86 19.46 -13.22
CA ASN A 129 9.05 19.42 -14.66
C ASN A 129 9.70 20.71 -15.17
N LEU A 130 11.03 20.71 -15.21
CA LEU A 130 11.87 21.77 -15.73
C LEU A 130 12.83 21.16 -16.76
N PRO A 131 12.43 21.03 -18.04
CA PRO A 131 13.15 20.26 -19.04
C PRO A 131 14.57 20.82 -19.34
N ASP A 132 14.75 22.14 -19.20
CA ASP A 132 16.03 22.80 -19.48
C ASP A 132 16.94 22.92 -18.24
N VAL A 133 16.52 22.35 -17.12
CA VAL A 133 17.32 22.34 -15.89
C VAL A 133 18.21 21.12 -15.86
N HIS A 134 19.50 21.33 -16.00
CA HIS A 134 20.52 20.29 -15.87
C HIS A 134 21.10 20.30 -14.45
N GLY A 135 21.18 19.12 -13.84
CA GLY A 135 21.66 18.97 -12.47
C GLY A 135 20.56 18.69 -11.46
N GLN A 136 20.97 18.59 -10.20
CA GLN A 136 20.07 18.25 -9.10
C GLN A 136 19.46 19.51 -8.49
N LEU A 137 18.15 19.68 -8.65
CA LEU A 137 17.42 20.75 -7.97
C LEU A 137 17.40 20.48 -6.45
N ARG A 138 17.70 21.53 -5.67
CA ARG A 138 17.73 21.53 -4.20
C ARG A 138 16.63 22.44 -3.67
N LEU A 139 15.83 21.94 -2.73
CA LEU A 139 14.77 22.70 -2.06
C LEU A 139 14.85 22.54 -0.56
N SER A 140 14.52 23.59 0.18
CA SER A 140 14.33 23.53 1.63
C SER A 140 12.83 23.38 1.95
N GLY A 141 12.52 22.94 3.17
CA GLY A 141 11.13 22.90 3.64
C GLY A 141 10.49 24.26 3.69
N GLU A 142 11.24 25.32 3.99
CA GLU A 142 10.77 26.71 3.98
C GLU A 142 10.38 27.16 2.56
N VAL A 143 11.25 26.93 1.56
CA VAL A 143 10.97 27.23 0.15
C VAL A 143 9.77 26.45 -0.35
N LEU A 144 9.65 25.16 -0.02
CA LEU A 144 8.48 24.35 -0.36
C LEU A 144 7.20 24.92 0.27
N ALA A 145 7.27 25.34 1.54
CA ALA A 145 6.13 25.97 2.22
C ALA A 145 5.69 27.27 1.53
N GLU A 146 6.63 28.15 1.17
CA GLU A 146 6.32 29.38 0.43
C GLU A 146 5.70 29.12 -0.94
N ILE A 147 6.15 28.09 -1.66
CA ILE A 147 5.55 27.66 -2.93
C ILE A 147 4.10 27.21 -2.72
N TYR A 148 3.84 26.33 -1.75
CA TYR A 148 2.50 25.79 -1.50
C TYR A 148 1.55 26.78 -0.80
N LEU A 149 2.07 27.85 -0.19
CA LEU A 149 1.28 28.99 0.27
C LEU A 149 1.02 30.02 -0.85
N GLY A 150 1.60 29.83 -2.04
CA GLY A 150 1.42 30.75 -3.19
C GLY A 150 2.22 32.04 -3.10
N GLU A 151 3.20 32.11 -2.22
CA GLU A 151 4.06 33.30 -2.01
C GLU A 151 5.22 33.31 -2.99
N LEU A 152 5.82 32.15 -3.25
CA LEU A 152 6.89 31.96 -4.21
C LEU A 152 6.30 31.48 -5.53
N LYS A 153 6.36 32.34 -6.57
CA LYS A 153 5.63 32.12 -7.83
C LYS A 153 6.53 31.84 -9.05
N MET A 154 7.84 32.04 -8.92
CA MET A 154 8.78 31.91 -10.04
C MET A 154 9.94 31.00 -9.69
N TRP A 155 10.33 30.14 -10.63
CA TRP A 155 11.45 29.21 -10.43
C TRP A 155 12.82 29.91 -10.23
N ASN A 156 13.04 31.04 -10.86
CA ASN A 156 14.27 31.83 -10.72
C ASN A 156 14.24 32.83 -9.54
N SER A 157 13.33 32.66 -8.59
CA SER A 157 13.31 33.53 -7.40
C SER A 157 14.60 33.40 -6.59
N PRO A 158 15.02 34.51 -5.93
CA PRO A 158 16.28 34.54 -5.17
C PRO A 158 16.39 33.44 -4.11
N GLN A 159 15.27 33.07 -3.49
CA GLN A 159 15.21 32.00 -2.46
C GLN A 159 15.57 30.63 -3.05
N ILE A 160 15.08 30.29 -4.25
CA ILE A 160 15.43 29.03 -4.93
C ILE A 160 16.84 29.13 -5.49
N ALA A 161 17.21 30.22 -6.12
CA ALA A 161 18.55 30.42 -6.71
C ALA A 161 19.67 30.28 -5.66
N LYS A 162 19.47 30.81 -4.47
CA LYS A 162 20.43 30.70 -3.35
C LYS A 162 20.72 29.24 -2.96
N LEU A 163 19.74 28.35 -3.08
CA LEU A 163 19.92 26.92 -2.80
C LEU A 163 20.57 26.16 -3.97
N ASN A 164 20.60 26.78 -5.16
CA ASN A 164 20.99 26.18 -6.42
C ASN A 164 22.02 27.03 -7.19
N PRO A 165 23.18 27.37 -6.57
CA PRO A 165 24.14 28.29 -7.22
C PRO A 165 24.73 27.72 -8.53
N ASP A 166 24.74 26.39 -8.68
CA ASP A 166 25.30 25.69 -9.82
C ASP A 166 24.25 25.34 -10.89
N VAL A 167 23.00 25.81 -10.73
CA VAL A 167 21.87 25.47 -11.61
C VAL A 167 21.30 26.77 -12.23
N THR A 168 21.23 26.84 -13.55
CA THR A 168 20.51 27.93 -14.22
C THR A 168 19.00 27.68 -14.14
N LEU A 169 18.32 28.48 -13.35
CA LEU A 169 16.88 28.39 -13.16
C LEU A 169 16.12 29.21 -14.21
N PRO A 170 15.07 28.67 -14.84
CA PRO A 170 14.30 29.38 -15.85
C PRO A 170 13.46 30.50 -15.25
N SER A 171 13.30 31.62 -15.99
CA SER A 171 12.31 32.65 -15.68
C SER A 171 10.91 32.15 -16.06
N MET A 172 10.36 31.25 -15.25
CA MET A 172 9.13 30.54 -15.50
C MET A 172 8.24 30.51 -14.25
N PRO A 173 6.91 30.66 -14.39
CA PRO A 173 5.98 30.51 -13.28
C PRO A 173 5.99 29.07 -12.71
N ILE A 174 5.86 28.97 -11.39
CA ILE A 174 5.68 27.69 -10.71
C ILE A 174 4.21 27.25 -10.84
N GLN A 175 3.98 26.11 -11.44
CA GLN A 175 2.67 25.47 -11.54
C GLN A 175 2.50 24.45 -10.42
N VAL A 176 1.82 24.84 -9.34
CA VAL A 176 1.65 23.97 -8.17
C VAL A 176 0.61 22.90 -8.47
N ILE A 177 0.96 21.64 -8.23
CA ILE A 177 0.02 20.52 -8.24
C ILE A 177 -0.11 20.01 -6.80
N ASN A 178 -1.33 19.93 -6.31
CA ASN A 178 -1.66 19.49 -4.95
C ASN A 178 -2.58 18.27 -4.96
N ARG A 179 -3.00 17.79 -3.79
CA ARG A 179 -3.96 16.69 -3.64
C ARG A 179 -5.18 17.13 -2.83
N PRO A 180 -6.39 16.62 -3.14
CA PRO A 180 -7.58 16.89 -2.35
C PRO A 180 -7.48 16.31 -0.94
N GLY A 181 -8.43 16.63 -0.09
CA GLY A 181 -8.45 16.13 1.29
C GLY A 181 -8.55 14.60 1.42
N GLY A 182 -8.17 14.10 2.60
CA GLY A 182 -8.24 12.68 2.95
C GLY A 182 -7.07 11.81 2.44
N LYS A 183 -6.01 12.42 1.93
CA LYS A 183 -4.84 11.68 1.39
C LYS A 183 -3.71 11.59 2.41
N GLY A 184 -3.13 10.40 2.54
CA GLY A 184 -2.00 10.17 3.44
C GLY A 184 -0.74 10.92 3.03
N SER A 185 -0.46 11.04 1.73
CA SER A 185 0.65 11.85 1.24
C SER A 185 0.52 13.34 1.62
N ASN A 186 -0.71 13.88 1.71
CA ASN A 186 -0.92 15.21 2.29
C ASN A 186 -0.45 15.26 3.74
N TYR A 187 -0.85 14.28 4.55
CA TYR A 187 -0.47 14.25 5.96
C TYR A 187 1.05 14.29 6.14
N VAL A 188 1.78 13.44 5.44
CA VAL A 188 3.25 13.36 5.51
C VAL A 188 3.88 14.67 5.02
N PHE A 189 3.42 15.20 3.89
CA PHE A 189 3.96 16.42 3.30
C PHE A 189 3.70 17.64 4.19
N THR A 190 2.46 17.81 4.68
CA THR A 190 2.10 18.92 5.57
C THR A 190 2.76 18.81 6.95
N ASP A 191 3.04 17.61 7.44
CA ASP A 191 3.80 17.41 8.67
C ASP A 191 5.23 17.93 8.52
N PHE A 192 5.91 17.56 7.43
CA PHE A 192 7.23 18.10 7.11
C PHE A 192 7.22 19.63 6.97
N LEU A 193 6.30 20.20 6.20
CA LEU A 193 6.21 21.65 6.01
C LEU A 193 5.88 22.38 7.31
N SER A 194 5.06 21.80 8.19
CA SER A 194 4.73 22.38 9.50
C SER A 194 5.92 22.36 10.46
N LYS A 195 6.81 21.36 10.36
CA LYS A 195 8.04 21.27 11.15
C LYS A 195 9.10 22.27 10.70
N THR A 196 9.15 22.58 9.41
CA THR A 196 10.19 23.41 8.79
C THR A 196 9.78 24.85 8.56
N SER A 197 8.46 25.19 8.59
CA SER A 197 7.95 26.54 8.41
C SER A 197 6.91 26.90 9.48
N ALA A 198 7.22 27.84 10.34
CA ALA A 198 6.28 28.36 11.34
C ALA A 198 5.04 28.98 10.68
N LYS A 199 5.22 29.64 9.52
CA LYS A 199 4.15 30.24 8.75
C LYS A 199 3.18 29.17 8.20
N PHE A 200 3.71 28.10 7.60
CA PHE A 200 2.90 26.99 7.11
C PHE A 200 2.15 26.28 8.25
N ARG A 201 2.83 26.05 9.39
CA ARG A 201 2.20 25.49 10.58
C ARG A 201 1.02 26.29 11.08
N SER A 202 1.11 27.62 11.05
CA SER A 202 0.02 28.51 11.49
C SER A 202 -1.11 28.61 10.46
N ALA A 203 -0.80 28.56 9.15
CA ALA A 203 -1.77 28.74 8.10
C ALA A 203 -2.57 27.47 7.76
N ILE A 204 -1.89 26.32 7.75
CA ILE A 204 -2.45 25.03 7.33
C ILE A 204 -2.29 23.96 8.41
N GLY A 205 -1.07 23.81 8.97
CA GLY A 205 -0.74 22.79 9.96
C GLY A 205 -0.60 21.38 9.37
N THR A 206 -0.37 20.40 10.24
CA THR A 206 -0.28 18.97 9.88
C THR A 206 -1.69 18.41 9.69
N THR A 207 -2.01 17.97 8.48
CA THR A 207 -3.34 17.45 8.15
C THR A 207 -3.36 16.60 6.88
N SER A 208 -4.23 15.61 6.82
CA SER A 208 -4.53 14.87 5.58
C SER A 208 -5.47 15.62 4.64
N SER A 209 -6.11 16.72 5.12
CA SER A 209 -7.11 17.48 4.39
C SER A 209 -6.78 18.98 4.35
N PRO A 210 -5.63 19.37 3.79
CA PRO A 210 -5.24 20.76 3.70
C PRO A 210 -6.18 21.57 2.78
N LYS A 211 -6.43 22.80 3.16
CA LYS A 211 -7.07 23.79 2.28
C LYS A 211 -5.98 24.53 1.52
N TRP A 212 -5.56 23.96 0.39
CA TRP A 212 -4.51 24.55 -0.42
C TRP A 212 -4.95 25.90 -0.99
N PRO A 213 -4.19 26.98 -0.80
CA PRO A 213 -4.54 28.30 -1.35
C PRO A 213 -4.27 28.41 -2.85
N VAL A 214 -3.43 27.54 -3.40
CA VAL A 214 -3.00 27.56 -4.82
C VAL A 214 -2.87 26.16 -5.38
N GLY A 215 -2.86 26.07 -6.70
CA GLY A 215 -2.53 24.88 -7.46
C GLY A 215 -3.73 24.06 -7.92
N ASP A 216 -3.47 23.19 -8.90
CA ASP A 216 -4.42 22.23 -9.43
C ASP A 216 -4.39 20.93 -8.64
N SER A 217 -5.55 20.27 -8.56
CA SER A 217 -5.67 19.04 -7.77
C SER A 217 -5.46 17.78 -8.59
N ALA A 218 -4.79 16.80 -7.98
CA ALA A 218 -4.59 15.44 -8.51
C ALA A 218 -5.14 14.40 -7.52
N GLU A 219 -6.12 13.60 -7.96
CA GLU A 219 -6.87 12.70 -7.07
C GLU A 219 -6.03 11.52 -6.59
N ARG A 220 -5.24 10.89 -7.47
CA ARG A 220 -4.40 9.72 -7.18
C ARG A 220 -2.93 10.04 -7.36
N SER A 221 -2.06 9.18 -6.83
CA SER A 221 -0.60 9.30 -7.01
C SER A 221 -0.19 9.21 -8.48
N SER A 222 -0.86 8.36 -9.27
CA SER A 222 -0.69 8.31 -10.72
C SER A 222 -1.04 9.64 -11.40
N ASP A 223 -2.18 10.21 -11.02
CA ASP A 223 -2.66 11.47 -11.61
C ASP A 223 -1.72 12.65 -11.28
N MET A 224 -1.10 12.63 -10.07
CA MET A 224 -0.07 13.59 -9.68
C MET A 224 1.18 13.45 -10.56
N ALA A 225 1.65 12.22 -10.73
CA ALA A 225 2.81 11.94 -11.57
C ALA A 225 2.59 12.38 -13.03
N ASP A 226 1.42 12.05 -13.59
CA ASP A 226 1.04 12.42 -14.95
C ASP A 226 0.91 13.94 -15.14
N LYS A 227 0.24 14.62 -14.19
CA LYS A 227 0.10 16.09 -14.25
C LYS A 227 1.43 16.80 -14.20
N VAL A 228 2.33 16.44 -13.28
CA VAL A 228 3.66 17.03 -13.19
C VAL A 228 4.45 16.79 -14.47
N LYS A 229 4.46 15.56 -14.97
CA LYS A 229 5.19 15.19 -16.19
C LYS A 229 4.73 15.97 -17.42
N ASN A 230 3.43 16.24 -17.53
CA ASN A 230 2.82 16.88 -18.70
C ASN A 230 2.65 18.40 -18.57
N THR A 231 3.02 19.00 -17.43
CA THR A 231 2.89 20.45 -17.20
C THR A 231 4.26 21.07 -16.99
N GLN A 232 4.73 21.84 -17.96
CA GLN A 232 6.00 22.53 -17.84
C GLN A 232 5.95 23.57 -16.71
N GLY A 233 7.01 23.66 -15.91
CA GLY A 233 7.07 24.47 -14.71
C GLY A 233 6.31 23.89 -13.50
N ALA A 234 5.77 22.68 -13.61
CA ALA A 234 5.07 22.05 -12.51
C ALA A 234 5.98 21.65 -11.36
N ILE A 235 5.42 21.74 -10.15
CA ILE A 235 5.90 21.08 -8.93
C ILE A 235 4.75 20.34 -8.29
N GLY A 236 5.02 19.11 -7.85
CA GLY A 236 4.09 18.28 -7.11
C GLY A 236 4.83 17.49 -6.04
N TYR A 237 4.13 16.60 -5.36
CA TYR A 237 4.71 15.64 -4.43
C TYR A 237 4.06 14.27 -4.61
N VAL A 238 4.88 13.25 -4.70
CA VAL A 238 4.44 11.88 -4.95
C VAL A 238 5.36 10.91 -4.20
N GLU A 239 4.90 9.71 -4.02
CA GLU A 239 5.73 8.66 -3.43
C GLU A 239 6.91 8.31 -4.35
N TYR A 240 8.06 7.99 -3.73
CA TYR A 240 9.33 7.71 -4.41
C TYR A 240 9.18 6.70 -5.56
N GLN A 241 8.46 5.60 -5.35
CA GLN A 241 8.23 4.58 -6.37
C GLN A 241 7.46 5.09 -7.60
N TYR A 242 6.53 6.03 -7.42
CA TYR A 242 5.83 6.65 -8.56
C TYR A 242 6.74 7.60 -9.35
N ALA A 243 7.60 8.34 -8.64
CA ALA A 243 8.60 9.18 -9.29
C ALA A 243 9.58 8.35 -10.14
N LEU A 244 10.07 7.22 -9.60
CA LEU A 244 10.93 6.29 -10.32
C LEU A 244 10.23 5.68 -11.55
N LYS A 245 9.06 5.08 -11.34
CA LYS A 245 8.32 4.38 -12.39
C LYS A 245 7.96 5.29 -13.57
N ASN A 246 7.72 6.57 -13.30
CA ASN A 246 7.36 7.56 -14.32
C ASN A 246 8.55 8.37 -14.82
N ASN A 247 9.76 8.11 -14.31
CA ASN A 247 11.00 8.84 -14.66
C ASN A 247 10.82 10.36 -14.53
N ILE A 248 10.29 10.82 -13.38
CA ILE A 248 10.07 12.23 -13.10
C ILE A 248 11.24 12.76 -12.25
N SER A 249 11.70 13.97 -12.58
CA SER A 249 12.77 14.63 -11.83
C SER A 249 12.34 14.90 -10.38
N GLN A 250 13.23 14.53 -9.44
CA GLN A 250 13.04 14.67 -7.99
C GLN A 250 13.99 15.71 -7.43
N ALA A 251 13.50 16.60 -6.58
CA ALA A 251 14.36 17.51 -5.85
C ALA A 251 15.07 16.80 -4.68
N ALA A 252 16.32 17.18 -4.41
CA ALA A 252 16.95 16.91 -3.14
C ALA A 252 16.43 17.89 -2.08
N VAL A 253 16.12 17.39 -0.90
CA VAL A 253 15.49 18.19 0.16
C VAL A 253 16.46 18.39 1.31
N LEU A 254 16.55 19.62 1.83
CA LEU A 254 17.38 19.99 2.97
C LEU A 254 16.89 19.28 4.24
N ASN A 255 17.78 18.53 4.89
CA ASN A 255 17.48 17.88 6.18
C ASN A 255 18.01 18.71 7.39
N PRO A 256 17.68 18.32 8.63
CA PRO A 256 18.14 19.01 9.83
C PRO A 256 19.66 19.03 10.00
N ALA A 257 20.39 18.10 9.40
CA ALA A 257 21.85 18.08 9.40
C ALA A 257 22.50 19.07 8.41
N GLY A 258 21.68 19.85 7.69
CA GLY A 258 22.16 20.83 6.71
C GLY A 258 22.55 20.21 5.36
N LYS A 259 22.17 18.97 5.09
CA LYS A 259 22.47 18.29 3.82
C LYS A 259 21.25 18.21 2.93
N PHE A 260 21.45 18.33 1.61
CA PHE A 260 20.44 18.06 0.59
C PHE A 260 20.43 16.57 0.28
N VAL A 261 19.35 15.86 0.64
CA VAL A 261 19.22 14.43 0.51
C VAL A 261 18.17 14.08 -0.54
N LYS A 262 18.50 13.18 -1.47
CA LYS A 262 17.51 12.54 -2.39
C LYS A 262 16.86 11.36 -1.71
N ALA A 263 15.62 11.09 -2.08
CA ALA A 263 14.96 9.87 -1.66
C ALA A 263 15.61 8.65 -2.32
N SER A 264 15.84 7.65 -1.51
CA SER A 264 16.17 6.28 -1.89
C SER A 264 15.73 5.34 -0.76
N PRO A 265 15.64 4.03 -0.97
CA PRO A 265 15.35 3.09 0.12
C PRO A 265 16.31 3.26 1.31
N GLU A 266 17.60 3.51 1.05
CA GLU A 266 18.63 3.70 2.07
C GLU A 266 18.42 4.99 2.88
N THR A 267 18.13 6.12 2.20
CA THR A 267 17.95 7.42 2.88
C THR A 267 16.60 7.50 3.61
N ILE A 268 15.59 6.79 3.14
CA ILE A 268 14.30 6.61 3.82
C ILE A 268 14.48 5.74 5.07
N THR A 269 15.24 4.65 4.96
CA THR A 269 15.59 3.79 6.11
C THR A 269 16.43 4.55 7.13
N ALA A 270 17.38 5.39 6.69
CA ALA A 270 18.18 6.22 7.56
C ALA A 270 17.32 7.17 8.41
N ALA A 271 16.24 7.74 7.85
CA ALA A 271 15.29 8.56 8.61
C ALA A 271 14.59 7.76 9.73
N CYS A 272 14.22 6.51 9.47
CA CYS A 272 13.65 5.63 10.49
C CYS A 272 14.65 5.29 11.60
N GLN A 273 15.93 5.10 11.26
CA GLN A 273 17.00 4.74 12.19
C GLN A 273 17.54 5.94 12.97
N ALA A 274 17.40 7.17 12.48
CA ALA A 274 17.84 8.38 13.13
C ALA A 274 17.02 8.74 14.39
N GLY A 275 15.80 8.21 14.49
CA GLY A 275 14.98 8.36 15.69
C GLY A 275 15.43 7.45 16.82
N GLU A 276 15.16 7.84 18.07
CA GLU A 276 15.48 7.02 19.25
C GLU A 276 14.60 5.77 19.33
N ALA A 277 15.19 4.62 19.67
CA ALA A 277 14.53 3.32 19.79
C ALA A 277 13.23 3.27 20.63
N PRO A 278 13.02 4.08 21.69
CA PRO A 278 11.78 4.09 22.47
C PRO A 278 10.52 4.47 21.68
N ARG A 279 10.65 5.16 20.54
CA ARG A 279 9.51 5.55 19.69
C ARG A 279 8.76 4.34 19.09
N TRP A 280 9.42 3.19 18.98
CA TRP A 280 8.81 2.00 18.37
C TRP A 280 7.84 1.28 19.30
N ASN A 281 7.76 1.65 20.57
CA ASN A 281 6.82 1.05 21.52
C ASN A 281 5.35 1.41 21.20
N SER A 282 5.12 2.57 20.57
CA SER A 282 3.78 3.00 20.16
C SER A 282 3.46 2.78 18.69
N PHE A 283 4.45 2.47 17.85
CA PHE A 283 4.37 2.36 16.37
C PHE A 283 3.80 3.59 15.65
N SER A 284 3.62 4.70 16.34
CA SER A 284 2.99 5.93 15.81
C SER A 284 3.97 7.11 15.81
N ALA A 285 5.22 6.88 15.43
CA ALA A 285 6.21 7.96 15.30
C ALA A 285 6.12 8.63 13.92
N SER A 286 6.26 9.97 13.89
CA SER A 286 6.53 10.67 12.63
C SER A 286 8.01 10.55 12.29
N LEU A 287 8.32 10.25 11.04
CA LEU A 287 9.69 10.17 10.50
C LEU A 287 10.07 11.41 9.70
N THR A 288 9.21 12.42 9.61
CA THR A 288 9.53 13.65 8.90
C THR A 288 10.51 14.50 9.69
N ASN A 289 11.49 15.07 8.99
CA ASN A 289 12.50 15.97 9.54
C ASN A 289 13.35 15.35 10.66
N GLU A 290 13.66 14.05 10.58
CA GLU A 290 14.49 13.34 11.54
C GLU A 290 15.98 13.74 11.43
N PRO A 291 16.70 13.83 12.57
CA PRO A 291 18.07 14.29 12.60
C PRO A 291 19.03 13.20 12.14
N GLY A 292 19.55 13.23 11.01
CA GLY A 292 20.55 12.29 10.49
C GLY A 292 21.16 12.83 9.21
N ALA A 293 22.48 12.68 9.06
CA ALA A 293 23.16 13.23 7.89
C ALA A 293 22.61 12.69 6.56
N ASP A 294 22.20 11.44 6.56
CA ASP A 294 21.69 10.75 5.36
C ASP A 294 20.16 10.54 5.40
N SER A 295 19.47 11.10 6.42
CA SER A 295 18.02 10.96 6.57
C SER A 295 17.30 11.77 5.50
N PHE A 296 16.45 11.09 4.68
CA PHE A 296 15.54 11.78 3.80
C PHE A 296 14.43 12.44 4.63
N PRO A 297 14.24 13.78 4.53
CA PRO A 297 13.43 14.50 5.51
C PRO A 297 11.92 14.36 5.36
N ILE A 298 11.43 13.75 4.28
CA ILE A 298 9.98 13.54 4.06
C ILE A 298 9.68 12.03 4.03
N ALA A 299 10.23 11.32 5.02
CA ALA A 299 9.98 9.90 5.20
C ALA A 299 8.76 9.65 6.10
N SER A 300 8.12 8.50 5.92
CA SER A 300 7.01 8.02 6.74
C SER A 300 6.91 6.51 6.73
N PHE A 301 6.08 5.99 7.61
CA PHE A 301 5.53 4.65 7.48
C PHE A 301 4.30 4.65 6.57
N THR A 302 3.95 3.48 6.00
CA THR A 302 2.56 3.13 5.78
C THR A 302 2.12 2.23 6.92
N TRP A 303 0.92 2.43 7.42
CA TRP A 303 0.32 1.63 8.48
C TRP A 303 -0.78 0.74 7.92
N ILE A 304 -0.94 -0.42 8.54
CA ILE A 304 -2.18 -1.19 8.51
C ILE A 304 -2.98 -0.87 9.77
N TYR A 305 -4.27 -0.53 9.60
CA TYR A 305 -5.19 -0.25 10.70
C TYR A 305 -6.07 -1.45 10.93
N LEU A 306 -6.11 -1.93 12.17
CA LEU A 306 -6.79 -3.15 12.56
C LEU A 306 -7.71 -2.88 13.75
N ARG A 307 -8.80 -3.62 13.85
CA ARG A 307 -9.61 -3.63 15.06
C ARG A 307 -8.96 -4.51 16.12
N THR A 308 -8.93 -4.04 17.36
CA THR A 308 -8.38 -4.79 18.50
C THR A 308 -9.29 -5.94 18.96
N SER A 309 -10.57 -5.93 18.56
CA SER A 309 -11.54 -6.96 18.89
C SER A 309 -12.32 -7.35 17.63
N PRO A 310 -11.78 -8.27 16.82
CA PRO A 310 -12.50 -8.77 15.65
C PRO A 310 -13.73 -9.59 16.07
N SER A 311 -14.83 -9.42 15.35
CA SER A 311 -16.10 -10.09 15.64
C SER A 311 -16.19 -11.52 15.09
N ASP A 312 -15.27 -11.92 14.22
CA ASP A 312 -15.25 -13.22 13.53
C ASP A 312 -13.88 -13.88 13.72
N ALA A 313 -13.84 -14.96 14.48
CA ALA A 313 -12.63 -15.68 14.81
C ALA A 313 -11.92 -16.28 13.57
N THR A 314 -12.68 -16.70 12.55
CA THR A 314 -12.10 -17.26 11.30
C THR A 314 -11.37 -16.15 10.53
N ARG A 315 -11.97 -14.97 10.42
CA ARG A 315 -11.34 -13.82 9.78
C ARG A 315 -10.16 -13.29 10.58
N ALA A 316 -10.24 -13.31 11.91
CA ALA A 316 -9.13 -12.96 12.80
C ALA A 316 -7.92 -13.87 12.58
N ALA A 317 -8.13 -15.19 12.57
CA ALA A 317 -7.06 -16.17 12.29
C ALA A 317 -6.47 -15.97 10.88
N ALA A 318 -7.30 -15.74 9.87
CA ALA A 318 -6.84 -15.45 8.51
C ALA A 318 -6.02 -14.15 8.44
N MET A 319 -6.41 -13.13 9.21
CA MET A 319 -5.68 -11.85 9.30
C MET A 319 -4.32 -12.04 9.99
N SER A 320 -4.26 -12.84 11.06
CA SER A 320 -3.01 -13.20 11.74
C SER A 320 -2.03 -13.88 10.79
N ASP A 321 -2.50 -14.85 10.02
CA ASP A 321 -1.73 -15.55 9.01
C ASP A 321 -1.18 -14.59 7.93
N LEU A 322 -2.03 -13.66 7.46
CA LEU A 322 -1.63 -12.66 6.47
C LEU A 322 -0.58 -11.70 7.04
N LEU A 323 -0.74 -11.24 8.28
CA LEU A 323 0.22 -10.36 8.94
C LEU A 323 1.57 -11.06 9.15
N ASP A 324 1.57 -12.33 9.60
CA ASP A 324 2.84 -13.07 9.75
C ASP A 324 3.57 -13.18 8.42
N TRP A 325 2.85 -13.46 7.33
CA TRP A 325 3.44 -13.50 6.00
C TRP A 325 3.93 -12.11 5.52
N ILE A 326 3.15 -11.02 5.74
CA ILE A 326 3.56 -9.66 5.40
C ILE A 326 4.88 -9.30 6.09
N TYR A 327 5.03 -9.67 7.38
CA TYR A 327 6.23 -9.37 8.18
C TYR A 327 7.35 -10.41 8.05
N THR A 328 7.21 -11.39 7.18
CA THR A 328 8.25 -12.36 6.81
C THR A 328 8.54 -12.29 5.32
N ASP A 329 7.90 -13.12 4.52
CA ASP A 329 8.12 -13.23 3.08
C ASP A 329 7.67 -11.98 2.32
N GLY A 330 6.65 -11.28 2.82
CA GLY A 330 6.08 -10.09 2.19
C GLY A 330 7.05 -8.91 2.12
N GLN A 331 7.96 -8.76 3.10
CA GLN A 331 8.92 -7.65 3.14
C GLN A 331 9.86 -7.63 1.92
N ARG A 332 10.30 -8.79 1.42
CA ARG A 332 11.19 -8.86 0.25
C ARG A 332 10.63 -8.20 -1.02
N PHE A 333 9.29 -8.09 -1.13
CA PHE A 333 8.65 -7.43 -2.26
C PHE A 333 8.64 -5.91 -2.11
N ALA A 334 8.86 -5.38 -0.91
CA ALA A 334 8.87 -3.94 -0.67
C ALA A 334 9.95 -3.25 -1.51
N ALA A 335 11.20 -3.72 -1.45
CA ALA A 335 12.30 -3.16 -2.22
C ALA A 335 12.07 -3.25 -3.73
N GLN A 336 11.48 -4.35 -4.23
CA GLN A 336 11.15 -4.55 -5.64
C GLN A 336 10.12 -3.55 -6.15
N GLU A 337 9.19 -3.12 -5.30
CA GLU A 337 8.17 -2.13 -5.62
C GLU A 337 8.59 -0.68 -5.27
N GLY A 338 9.85 -0.46 -4.85
CA GLY A 338 10.40 0.87 -4.56
C GLY A 338 10.06 1.41 -3.17
N TYR A 339 9.67 0.54 -2.24
CA TYR A 339 9.51 0.86 -0.81
C TYR A 339 10.78 0.48 -0.05
N ALA A 340 10.98 1.04 1.14
CA ALA A 340 12.02 0.57 2.05
C ALA A 340 11.42 -0.40 3.07
N GLU A 341 12.16 -1.47 3.35
CA GLU A 341 11.78 -2.47 4.36
C GLU A 341 11.84 -1.89 5.78
N LEU A 342 11.07 -2.45 6.68
CA LEU A 342 11.20 -2.10 8.10
C LEU A 342 12.57 -2.57 8.64
N PRO A 343 13.31 -1.72 9.39
CA PRO A 343 14.54 -2.15 10.06
C PRO A 343 14.30 -3.36 10.96
N ALA A 344 15.24 -4.30 10.99
CA ALA A 344 15.09 -5.58 11.68
C ALA A 344 14.60 -5.48 13.14
N PRO A 345 15.08 -4.52 13.99
CA PRO A 345 14.56 -4.38 15.36
C PRO A 345 13.09 -3.97 15.40
N LEU A 346 12.66 -3.05 14.51
CA LEU A 346 11.28 -2.62 14.39
C LEU A 346 10.40 -3.76 13.88
N LEU A 347 10.84 -4.45 12.84
CA LEU A 347 10.15 -5.62 12.28
C LEU A 347 9.90 -6.69 13.35
N ALA A 348 10.90 -6.99 14.20
CA ALA A 348 10.75 -7.92 15.31
C ALA A 348 9.72 -7.43 16.35
N ALA A 349 9.68 -6.13 16.65
CA ALA A 349 8.72 -5.55 17.59
C ALA A 349 7.29 -5.61 17.03
N VAL A 350 7.09 -5.25 15.76
CA VAL A 350 5.79 -5.29 15.09
C VAL A 350 5.25 -6.72 15.00
N ARG A 351 6.10 -7.69 14.67
CA ARG A 351 5.71 -9.11 14.63
C ARG A 351 5.24 -9.61 16.00
N ARG A 352 5.91 -9.23 17.08
CA ARG A 352 5.43 -9.58 18.44
C ARG A 352 4.06 -8.98 18.70
N LYS A 353 3.89 -7.68 18.36
CA LYS A 353 2.61 -6.99 18.57
C LYS A 353 1.48 -7.58 17.73
N ALA A 354 1.75 -7.93 16.48
CA ALA A 354 0.76 -8.58 15.60
C ALA A 354 0.24 -9.90 16.18
N LYS A 355 1.11 -10.71 16.83
CA LYS A 355 0.73 -11.97 17.49
C LYS A 355 -0.14 -11.78 18.76
N GLU A 356 -0.09 -10.60 19.39
CA GLU A 356 -0.90 -10.31 20.58
C GLU A 356 -2.36 -9.92 20.23
N LEU A 357 -2.67 -9.71 18.95
CA LEU A 357 -3.98 -9.28 18.49
C LEU A 357 -4.96 -10.44 18.27
N HIS A 358 -4.51 -11.69 18.44
CA HIS A 358 -5.29 -12.90 18.10
C HIS A 358 -5.18 -13.98 19.13
#